data_7b773c5c3c7efe400c82f92ec72cee0e
#
_entry.id   7b773c5c3c7efe400c82f92ec72cee0e
#
_cell.length_a   1.000
_cell.length_b   1.000
_cell.length_c   1.000
_cell.angle_alpha   90.00
_cell.angle_beta   90.00
_cell.angle_gamma   90.00
#
_symmetry.space_group_name_H-M   'P 1'
#
loop_
_entity.id
_entity.type
_entity.pdbx_description
1 polymer ?
#
loop_
_entity_poly.entity_id
_entity_poly.type
_entity_poly.pdbx_seq_one_letter_code
_entity_poly.pdbx_strand_id
1 'polypeptide(L)'
;DIAQFDRWQKKFDDLLKSGDLEPGFIIYRTYLQRAEERLDQVDALLAEGVDKIDFSLDESLLVDREKAPWAKNQAELDDLWRKRVKDEVLRLKLAGKDSKDIQSLLQKRYKNQRKRLEQTRGEDVFQAYINAFAQTYDPHTNYLSPDNAENFDINMSLSLEGIGAVLQTDNEYVKVVRLVPAGPAEKSKLIAPADKIVGVAQGDKEMVDVIGWRLDEVVKLIRGPKGSKVRLEVIPASNAPSDQTSKVVSIIREAVKLEEQAAQKSVLKLQHEGRDYKLGVIKVPAFYLDFKAYRAQDPNYKS
;
A
#
# COMPACT_ATOMS: atom_id res chain seq x y z
N ASP A 1 13.32 18.69 18.21
CA ASP A 1 13.55 18.01 16.95
C ASP A 1 14.89 18.40 16.31
N ILE A 2 15.19 19.69 16.08
CA ILE A 2 16.52 20.12 15.57
C ILE A 2 17.63 19.71 16.54
N ALA A 3 17.50 19.97 17.83
CA ALA A 3 18.49 19.60 18.84
C ALA A 3 18.72 18.08 18.93
N GLN A 4 17.68 17.26 18.66
CA GLN A 4 17.85 15.81 18.57
C GLN A 4 18.63 15.42 17.31
N PHE A 5 18.34 16.06 16.17
CA PHE A 5 19.04 15.80 14.92
C PHE A 5 20.52 16.20 15.04
N ASP A 6 20.83 17.37 15.60
CA ASP A 6 22.20 17.85 15.81
C ASP A 6 23.03 16.86 16.65
N ARG A 7 22.40 16.12 17.56
CA ARG A 7 23.05 15.08 18.37
C ARG A 7 23.66 13.96 17.53
N TRP A 8 23.04 13.61 16.41
CA TRP A 8 23.44 12.47 15.58
C TRP A 8 23.97 12.84 14.20
N GLN A 9 23.74 14.08 13.73
CA GLN A 9 24.03 14.51 12.36
C GLN A 9 25.42 14.10 11.84
N LYS A 10 26.44 14.11 12.71
CA LYS A 10 27.83 13.75 12.36
C LYS A 10 28.25 12.35 12.82
N LYS A 11 27.29 11.50 13.19
CA LYS A 11 27.56 10.19 13.81
C LYS A 11 26.76 9.05 13.18
N PHE A 12 25.85 9.32 12.26
CA PHE A 12 24.97 8.28 11.70
C PHE A 12 25.73 7.12 11.08
N ASP A 13 26.78 7.40 10.34
CA ASP A 13 27.64 6.41 9.69
C ASP A 13 28.39 5.56 10.70
N ASP A 14 29.00 6.18 11.74
CA ASP A 14 29.70 5.47 12.80
C ASP A 14 28.76 4.59 13.63
N LEU A 15 27.56 5.09 13.95
CA LEU A 15 26.56 4.35 14.71
C LEU A 15 26.05 3.15 13.91
N LEU A 16 25.74 3.32 12.63
CA LEU A 16 25.37 2.21 11.76
C LEU A 16 26.50 1.18 11.62
N LYS A 17 27.74 1.63 11.47
CA LYS A 17 28.91 0.76 11.39
C LYS A 17 29.13 -0.06 12.67
N SER A 18 28.79 0.50 13.81
CA SER A 18 28.83 -0.22 15.10
C SER A 18 27.59 -1.09 15.36
N GLY A 19 26.59 -1.04 14.51
CA GLY A 19 25.31 -1.75 14.67
C GLY A 19 24.33 -1.04 15.61
N ASP A 20 24.57 0.22 15.94
CA ASP A 20 23.65 1.03 16.73
C ASP A 20 22.57 1.63 15.83
N LEU A 21 21.35 1.11 15.99
CA LEU A 21 20.17 1.50 15.23
C LEU A 21 19.24 2.44 16.02
N GLU A 22 19.57 2.73 17.27
CA GLU A 22 18.73 3.52 18.16
C GLU A 22 18.33 4.89 17.57
N PRO A 23 19.20 5.64 16.87
CA PRO A 23 18.84 6.93 16.29
C PRO A 23 17.65 6.85 15.33
N GLY A 24 17.60 5.83 14.46
CA GLY A 24 16.51 5.63 13.52
C GLY A 24 15.16 5.42 14.22
N PHE A 25 15.14 4.61 15.27
CA PHE A 25 13.94 4.37 16.08
C PHE A 25 13.51 5.57 16.91
N ILE A 26 14.46 6.35 17.45
CA ILE A 26 14.13 7.59 18.18
C ILE A 26 13.55 8.64 17.25
N ILE A 27 14.13 8.84 16.06
CA ILE A 27 13.61 9.77 15.05
C ILE A 27 12.19 9.35 14.65
N TYR A 28 11.97 8.07 14.39
CA TYR A 28 10.65 7.58 14.02
C TYR A 28 9.62 7.74 15.15
N ARG A 29 9.99 7.46 16.38
CA ARG A 29 9.13 7.66 17.57
C ARG A 29 8.74 9.12 17.74
N THR A 30 9.70 10.04 17.53
CA THR A 30 9.43 11.49 17.53
C THR A 30 8.46 11.86 16.40
N TYR A 31 8.64 11.30 15.21
CA TYR A 31 7.73 11.50 14.10
C TYR A 31 6.31 11.01 14.41
N LEU A 32 6.16 9.80 14.98
CA LEU A 32 4.86 9.26 15.39
C LEU A 32 4.16 10.18 16.37
N GLN A 33 4.85 10.58 17.44
CA GLN A 33 4.30 11.50 18.43
C GLN A 33 3.81 12.81 17.79
N ARG A 34 4.60 13.40 16.90
CA ARG A 34 4.21 14.63 16.21
C ARG A 34 3.04 14.42 15.25
N ALA A 35 2.99 13.29 14.58
CA ALA A 35 1.88 12.94 13.70
C ALA A 35 0.58 12.74 14.50
N GLU A 36 0.64 12.08 15.64
CA GLU A 36 -0.50 11.90 16.55
C GLU A 36 -1.02 13.24 17.08
N GLU A 37 -0.12 14.12 17.57
CA GLU A 37 -0.47 15.49 18.01
C GLU A 37 -1.22 16.27 16.91
N ARG A 38 -0.82 16.09 15.65
CA ARG A 38 -1.50 16.73 14.50
C ARG A 38 -2.87 16.13 14.23
N LEU A 39 -3.01 14.82 14.32
CA LEU A 39 -4.29 14.14 14.14
C LEU A 39 -5.26 14.49 15.27
N ASP A 40 -4.78 14.62 16.51
CA ASP A 40 -5.60 15.07 17.63
C ASP A 40 -6.13 16.48 17.41
N GLN A 41 -5.30 17.39 16.90
CA GLN A 41 -5.73 18.75 16.55
C GLN A 41 -6.79 18.73 15.45
N VAL A 42 -6.63 17.91 14.42
CA VAL A 42 -7.62 17.78 13.33
C VAL A 42 -8.93 17.21 13.87
N ASP A 43 -8.87 16.17 14.70
CA ASP A 43 -10.05 15.58 15.33
C ASP A 43 -10.81 16.62 16.17
N ALA A 44 -10.09 17.46 16.94
CA ALA A 44 -10.69 18.56 17.69
C ALA A 44 -11.37 19.59 16.78
N LEU A 45 -10.70 20.04 15.70
CA LEU A 45 -11.29 20.96 14.73
C LEU A 45 -12.56 20.40 14.07
N LEU A 46 -12.52 19.12 13.70
CA LEU A 46 -13.70 18.46 13.12
C LEU A 46 -14.82 18.24 14.14
N ALA A 47 -14.48 18.01 15.40
CA ALA A 47 -15.49 17.86 16.49
C ALA A 47 -16.24 19.15 16.76
N GLU A 48 -15.63 20.32 16.55
CA GLU A 48 -16.32 21.61 16.64
C GLU A 48 -17.40 21.79 15.57
N GLY A 49 -17.26 21.09 14.45
CA GLY A 49 -18.18 21.11 13.31
C GLY A 49 -17.66 21.93 12.13
N VAL A 50 -17.76 21.35 10.92
CA VAL A 50 -17.29 21.97 9.68
C VAL A 50 -18.05 23.26 9.32
N ASP A 51 -19.24 23.47 9.89
CA ASP A 51 -20.05 24.69 9.71
C ASP A 51 -19.49 25.90 10.47
N LYS A 52 -18.66 25.68 11.48
CA LYS A 52 -18.01 26.74 12.24
C LYS A 52 -16.75 27.29 11.58
N ILE A 53 -16.32 26.67 10.51
CA ILE A 53 -15.14 27.14 9.76
C ILE A 53 -15.49 28.42 9.04
N ASP A 54 -14.79 29.50 9.38
CA ASP A 54 -14.98 30.80 8.78
C ASP A 54 -14.29 30.91 7.42
N PHE A 55 -15.08 31.00 6.35
CA PHE A 55 -14.62 31.18 4.98
C PHE A 55 -14.56 32.64 4.52
N SER A 56 -14.95 33.60 5.36
CA SER A 56 -14.89 35.03 5.04
C SER A 56 -13.48 35.61 5.19
N LEU A 57 -12.61 34.93 5.92
CA LEU A 57 -11.22 35.33 6.12
C LEU A 57 -10.41 35.23 4.82
N ASP A 58 -9.77 36.33 4.44
CA ASP A 58 -8.84 36.39 3.30
C ASP A 58 -7.49 35.76 3.72
N GLU A 59 -7.35 34.50 3.44
CA GLU A 59 -6.16 33.72 3.77
C GLU A 59 -5.81 32.74 2.66
N SER A 60 -4.54 32.38 2.56
CA SER A 60 -4.04 31.48 1.54
C SER A 60 -3.33 30.27 2.14
N LEU A 61 -3.32 29.17 1.38
CA LEU A 61 -2.57 27.96 1.69
C LEU A 61 -1.63 27.66 0.52
N LEU A 62 -0.33 27.52 0.82
CA LEU A 62 0.63 27.02 -0.16
C LEU A 62 0.44 25.51 -0.32
N VAL A 63 -0.07 25.07 -1.48
CA VAL A 63 -0.40 23.68 -1.77
C VAL A 63 0.86 22.86 -2.06
N ASP A 64 1.73 23.37 -2.94
CA ASP A 64 3.04 22.77 -3.18
C ASP A 64 4.02 23.24 -2.12
N ARG A 65 4.40 22.31 -1.25
CA ARG A 65 5.28 22.58 -0.12
C ARG A 65 6.65 21.90 -0.23
N GLU A 66 6.99 21.35 -1.38
CA GLU A 66 8.27 20.65 -1.58
C GLU A 66 9.48 21.50 -1.17
N LYS A 67 9.45 22.78 -1.52
CA LYS A 67 10.51 23.77 -1.21
C LYS A 67 10.12 24.76 -0.12
N ALA A 68 8.98 24.57 0.53
CA ALA A 68 8.53 25.48 1.58
C ALA A 68 9.36 25.31 2.86
N PRO A 69 9.66 26.40 3.58
CA PRO A 69 10.34 26.30 4.86
C PRO A 69 9.47 25.53 5.89
N TRP A 70 10.14 24.90 6.82
CA TRP A 70 9.47 24.31 7.98
C TRP A 70 8.84 25.38 8.86
N ALA A 71 7.74 25.03 9.54
CA ALA A 71 7.11 25.91 10.51
C ALA A 71 8.12 26.21 11.65
N LYS A 72 8.22 27.47 12.03
CA LYS A 72 9.21 27.93 13.02
C LYS A 72 8.83 27.59 14.47
N ASN A 73 7.55 27.45 14.73
CA ASN A 73 6.99 27.18 16.03
C ASN A 73 5.66 26.45 15.92
N GLN A 74 5.12 26.06 17.08
CA GLN A 74 3.88 25.31 17.19
C GLN A 74 2.69 26.10 16.61
N ALA A 75 2.57 27.38 16.91
CA ALA A 75 1.44 28.20 16.44
C ALA A 75 1.38 28.30 14.91
N GLU A 76 2.54 28.48 14.26
CA GLU A 76 2.62 28.48 12.80
C GLU A 76 2.24 27.11 12.21
N LEU A 77 2.64 26.01 12.85
CA LEU A 77 2.27 24.68 12.43
C LEU A 77 0.78 24.41 12.65
N ASP A 78 0.21 24.86 13.76
CA ASP A 78 -1.22 24.72 14.07
C ASP A 78 -2.09 25.50 13.06
N ASP A 79 -1.68 26.71 12.70
CA ASP A 79 -2.36 27.52 11.68
C ASP A 79 -2.28 26.85 10.29
N LEU A 80 -1.13 26.28 9.94
CA LEU A 80 -0.97 25.53 8.71
C LEU A 80 -1.95 24.35 8.62
N TRP A 81 -2.08 23.57 9.70
CA TRP A 81 -2.99 22.43 9.73
C TRP A 81 -4.46 22.86 9.74
N ARG A 82 -4.79 23.94 10.46
CA ARG A 82 -6.11 24.56 10.40
C ARG A 82 -6.49 24.94 8.96
N LYS A 83 -5.59 25.63 8.24
CA LYS A 83 -5.80 26.01 6.83
C LYS A 83 -5.92 24.80 5.92
N ARG A 84 -5.17 23.73 6.18
CA ARG A 84 -5.27 22.48 5.41
C ARG A 84 -6.64 21.84 5.57
N VAL A 85 -7.15 21.73 6.79
CA VAL A 85 -8.51 21.20 7.04
C VAL A 85 -9.55 22.09 6.38
N LYS A 86 -9.41 23.43 6.49
CA LYS A 86 -10.29 24.39 5.84
C LYS A 86 -10.31 24.22 4.31
N ASP A 87 -9.15 24.02 3.67
CA ASP A 87 -9.05 23.76 2.23
C ASP A 87 -9.76 22.46 1.84
N GLU A 88 -9.57 21.37 2.61
CA GLU A 88 -10.27 20.12 2.35
C GLU A 88 -11.79 20.27 2.45
N VAL A 89 -12.28 20.98 3.47
CA VAL A 89 -13.71 21.29 3.61
C VAL A 89 -14.21 22.14 2.45
N LEU A 90 -13.46 23.18 2.06
CA LEU A 90 -13.81 24.05 0.93
C LEU A 90 -13.97 23.26 -0.37
N ARG A 91 -13.00 22.41 -0.69
CA ARG A 91 -13.04 21.55 -1.89
C ARG A 91 -14.26 20.64 -1.92
N LEU A 92 -14.62 20.06 -0.77
CA LEU A 92 -15.79 19.18 -0.67
C LEU A 92 -17.10 19.98 -0.76
N LYS A 93 -17.18 21.18 -0.18
CA LYS A 93 -18.32 22.10 -0.37
C LYS A 93 -18.49 22.51 -1.83
N LEU A 94 -17.41 22.88 -2.50
CA LEU A 94 -17.44 23.21 -3.94
C LEU A 94 -17.83 22.01 -4.82
N ALA A 95 -17.55 20.77 -4.37
CA ALA A 95 -18.01 19.55 -4.99
C ALA A 95 -19.49 19.21 -4.67
N GLY A 96 -20.22 20.08 -3.98
CA GLY A 96 -21.66 19.94 -3.72
C GLY A 96 -22.01 19.04 -2.55
N LYS A 97 -21.07 18.69 -1.67
CA LYS A 97 -21.37 17.89 -0.47
C LYS A 97 -21.93 18.75 0.65
N ASP A 98 -22.87 18.21 1.40
CA ASP A 98 -23.37 18.86 2.61
C ASP A 98 -22.38 18.74 3.80
N SER A 99 -22.59 19.56 4.82
CA SER A 99 -21.68 19.65 5.97
C SER A 99 -21.58 18.33 6.77
N LYS A 100 -22.67 17.59 6.88
CA LYS A 100 -22.71 16.31 7.62
C LYS A 100 -21.89 15.24 6.87
N ASP A 101 -22.05 15.16 5.58
CA ASP A 101 -21.28 14.26 4.71
C ASP A 101 -19.80 14.62 4.72
N ILE A 102 -19.45 15.92 4.67
CA ILE A 102 -18.07 16.40 4.72
C ILE A 102 -17.42 15.99 6.04
N GLN A 103 -18.10 16.26 7.16
CA GLN A 103 -17.59 15.93 8.48
C GLN A 103 -17.33 14.43 8.63
N SER A 104 -18.31 13.59 8.29
CA SER A 104 -18.21 12.14 8.34
C SER A 104 -17.05 11.63 7.46
N LEU A 105 -16.92 12.16 6.24
CA LEU A 105 -15.88 11.77 5.32
C LEU A 105 -14.48 12.12 5.82
N LEU A 106 -14.29 13.34 6.35
CA LEU A 106 -13.01 13.79 6.86
C LEU A 106 -12.62 13.02 8.12
N GLN A 107 -13.54 12.84 9.08
CA GLN A 107 -13.30 12.02 10.27
C GLN A 107 -12.84 10.60 9.88
N LYS A 108 -13.52 9.98 8.90
CA LYS A 108 -13.11 8.65 8.40
C LYS A 108 -11.71 8.68 7.76
N ARG A 109 -11.38 9.70 6.97
CA ARG A 109 -10.04 9.84 6.35
C ARG A 109 -8.94 9.93 7.40
N TYR A 110 -9.09 10.80 8.39
CA TYR A 110 -8.09 11.02 9.43
C TYR A 110 -7.97 9.82 10.37
N LYS A 111 -9.10 9.16 10.72
CA LYS A 111 -9.09 7.88 11.44
C LYS A 111 -8.29 6.81 10.68
N ASN A 112 -8.50 6.69 9.38
CA ASN A 112 -7.74 5.74 8.56
C ASN A 112 -6.25 6.12 8.46
N GLN A 113 -5.92 7.41 8.50
CA GLN A 113 -4.53 7.86 8.54
C GLN A 113 -3.86 7.48 9.87
N ARG A 114 -4.55 7.70 11.00
CA ARG A 114 -4.08 7.28 12.34
C ARG A 114 -3.81 5.78 12.37
N LYS A 115 -4.77 4.98 11.91
CA LYS A 115 -4.62 3.52 11.84
C LYS A 115 -3.40 3.08 11.04
N ARG A 116 -3.10 3.74 9.92
CA ARG A 116 -1.88 3.43 9.15
C ARG A 116 -0.59 3.73 9.91
N LEU A 117 -0.56 4.80 10.70
CA LEU A 117 0.60 5.12 11.55
C LEU A 117 0.79 4.06 12.65
N GLU A 118 -0.29 3.67 13.32
CA GLU A 118 -0.28 2.64 14.38
C GLU A 118 0.16 1.27 13.86
N GLN A 119 -0.10 0.97 12.60
CA GLN A 119 0.27 -0.29 11.95
C GLN A 119 1.72 -0.37 11.50
N THR A 120 2.51 0.69 11.62
CA THR A 120 3.93 0.66 11.25
C THR A 120 4.72 -0.19 12.24
N ARG A 121 5.51 -1.12 11.72
CA ARG A 121 6.33 -2.05 12.52
C ARG A 121 7.77 -1.57 12.62
N GLY A 122 8.50 -2.11 13.60
CA GLY A 122 9.93 -1.85 13.75
C GLY A 122 10.75 -2.21 12.50
N GLU A 123 10.34 -3.25 11.77
CA GLU A 123 10.99 -3.63 10.51
C GLU A 123 10.79 -2.61 9.38
N ASP A 124 9.62 -1.97 9.32
CA ASP A 124 9.35 -0.89 8.36
C ASP A 124 10.25 0.32 8.68
N VAL A 125 10.43 0.62 9.98
CA VAL A 125 11.32 1.69 10.46
C VAL A 125 12.77 1.38 10.13
N PHE A 126 13.20 0.15 10.40
CA PHE A 126 14.55 -0.31 10.08
C PHE A 126 14.83 -0.20 8.58
N GLN A 127 13.93 -0.73 7.75
CA GLN A 127 14.06 -0.65 6.29
C GLN A 127 14.14 0.80 5.80
N ALA A 128 13.30 1.70 6.33
CA ALA A 128 13.32 3.12 5.97
C ALA A 128 14.65 3.77 6.34
N TYR A 129 15.17 3.49 7.55
CA TYR A 129 16.42 4.05 8.05
C TYR A 129 17.64 3.56 7.24
N ILE A 130 17.73 2.25 7.00
CA ILE A 130 18.84 1.67 6.22
C ILE A 130 18.78 2.14 4.76
N ASN A 131 17.60 2.25 4.17
CA ASN A 131 17.47 2.74 2.80
C ASN A 131 17.81 4.22 2.68
N ALA A 132 17.47 5.05 3.67
CA ALA A 132 17.91 6.45 3.70
C ALA A 132 19.44 6.56 3.69
N PHE A 133 20.13 5.67 4.40
CA PHE A 133 21.59 5.60 4.40
C PHE A 133 22.14 5.05 3.07
N ALA A 134 21.65 3.90 2.59
CA ALA A 134 22.14 3.27 1.37
C ALA A 134 22.04 4.20 0.15
N GLN A 135 20.94 4.94 0.02
CA GLN A 135 20.69 5.86 -1.06
C GLN A 135 21.58 7.12 -1.05
N THR A 136 22.30 7.40 0.05
CA THR A 136 23.32 8.44 0.04
C THR A 136 24.58 8.04 -0.76
N TYR A 137 24.80 6.73 -0.94
CA TYR A 137 25.93 6.20 -1.72
C TYR A 137 25.53 5.87 -3.14
N ASP A 138 24.38 5.22 -3.33
CA ASP A 138 23.84 4.85 -4.64
C ASP A 138 22.31 4.90 -4.62
N PRO A 139 21.66 5.72 -5.47
CA PRO A 139 20.21 5.86 -5.50
C PRO A 139 19.47 4.57 -5.92
N HIS A 140 20.19 3.57 -6.47
CA HIS A 140 19.63 2.29 -6.89
C HIS A 140 19.82 1.16 -5.87
N THR A 141 20.60 1.43 -4.82
CA THR A 141 20.80 0.44 -3.75
C THR A 141 19.72 0.52 -2.70
N ASN A 142 19.03 -0.61 -2.47
CA ASN A 142 17.97 -0.73 -1.48
C ASN A 142 18.12 -2.03 -0.67
N TYR A 143 17.91 -1.90 0.64
CA TYR A 143 17.62 -3.03 1.50
C TYR A 143 16.12 -3.37 1.39
N LEU A 144 15.83 -4.63 1.27
CA LEU A 144 14.46 -5.17 1.32
C LEU A 144 14.29 -6.01 2.58
N SER A 145 13.26 -5.75 3.36
CA SER A 145 12.85 -6.66 4.43
C SER A 145 12.51 -8.04 3.84
N PRO A 146 12.54 -9.13 4.63
CA PRO A 146 12.23 -10.48 4.13
C PRO A 146 10.92 -10.53 3.32
N ASP A 147 9.88 -9.85 3.79
CA ASP A 147 8.60 -9.77 3.09
C ASP A 147 8.66 -9.03 1.76
N ASN A 148 9.38 -7.92 1.75
CA ASN A 148 9.56 -7.13 0.54
C ASN A 148 10.50 -7.85 -0.45
N ALA A 149 11.49 -8.60 0.04
CA ALA A 149 12.35 -9.45 -0.77
C ALA A 149 11.56 -10.59 -1.42
N GLU A 150 10.63 -11.24 -0.68
CA GLU A 150 9.73 -12.24 -1.26
C GLU A 150 8.85 -11.64 -2.36
N ASN A 151 8.25 -10.47 -2.12
CA ASN A 151 7.46 -9.76 -3.12
C ASN A 151 8.30 -9.37 -4.36
N PHE A 152 9.54 -8.94 -4.15
CA PHE A 152 10.48 -8.66 -5.23
C PHE A 152 10.77 -9.93 -6.05
N ASP A 153 11.09 -11.06 -5.40
CA ASP A 153 11.31 -12.35 -6.06
C ASP A 153 10.09 -12.78 -6.89
N ILE A 154 8.86 -12.62 -6.36
CA ILE A 154 7.61 -12.93 -7.07
C ILE A 154 7.48 -12.07 -8.34
N ASN A 155 7.73 -10.77 -8.23
CA ASN A 155 7.65 -9.85 -9.36
C ASN A 155 8.74 -10.15 -10.41
N MET A 156 9.91 -10.54 -9.97
CA MET A 156 11.02 -10.90 -10.87
C MET A 156 10.85 -12.27 -11.53
N SER A 157 10.30 -13.27 -10.80
CA SER A 157 10.04 -14.60 -11.37
C SER A 157 8.74 -14.67 -12.17
N LEU A 158 7.89 -13.65 -12.10
CA LEU A 158 6.53 -13.64 -12.65
C LEU A 158 5.70 -14.85 -12.22
N SER A 159 5.93 -15.36 -11.03
CA SER A 159 5.28 -16.54 -10.49
C SER A 159 5.10 -16.42 -8.98
N LEU A 160 3.96 -16.86 -8.49
CA LEU A 160 3.68 -16.95 -7.06
C LEU A 160 2.91 -18.25 -6.75
N GLU A 161 3.05 -18.76 -5.55
CA GLU A 161 2.20 -19.84 -5.04
C GLU A 161 1.06 -19.25 -4.20
N GLY A 162 -0.17 -19.49 -4.64
CA GLY A 162 -1.34 -18.92 -3.97
C GLY A 162 -2.63 -19.14 -4.74
N ILE A 163 -3.59 -18.24 -4.55
CA ILE A 163 -4.92 -18.34 -5.17
C ILE A 163 -5.06 -17.56 -6.48
N GLY A 164 -4.14 -16.67 -6.80
CA GLY A 164 -4.24 -15.84 -8.01
C GLY A 164 -5.30 -14.74 -7.91
N ALA A 165 -5.25 -13.93 -6.87
CA ALA A 165 -6.08 -12.75 -6.69
C ALA A 165 -5.23 -11.51 -6.45
N VAL A 166 -5.59 -10.40 -7.06
CA VAL A 166 -5.04 -9.07 -6.75
C VAL A 166 -5.92 -8.43 -5.71
N LEU A 167 -5.31 -8.05 -4.61
CA LEU A 167 -5.98 -7.55 -3.42
C LEU A 167 -5.58 -6.11 -3.12
N GLN A 168 -6.49 -5.36 -2.49
CA GLN A 168 -6.20 -4.01 -1.96
C GLN A 168 -6.94 -3.80 -0.64
N THR A 169 -6.46 -2.84 0.16
CA THR A 169 -7.18 -2.37 1.34
C THR A 169 -8.35 -1.49 0.92
N ASP A 170 -9.54 -1.74 1.47
CA ASP A 170 -10.73 -0.92 1.35
C ASP A 170 -11.32 -0.68 2.75
N ASN A 171 -10.96 0.45 3.37
CA ASN A 171 -11.19 0.77 4.78
C ASN A 171 -10.58 -0.30 5.71
N GLU A 172 -11.41 -1.04 6.47
CA GLU A 172 -10.99 -2.13 7.35
C GLU A 172 -10.94 -3.51 6.65
N TYR A 173 -11.35 -3.58 5.39
CA TYR A 173 -11.42 -4.85 4.65
C TYR A 173 -10.29 -5.00 3.65
N VAL A 174 -9.96 -6.25 3.35
CA VAL A 174 -9.16 -6.61 2.19
C VAL A 174 -10.12 -7.00 1.07
N LYS A 175 -10.09 -6.24 -0.03
CA LYS A 175 -10.99 -6.41 -1.18
C LYS A 175 -10.28 -7.04 -2.36
N VAL A 176 -10.96 -7.94 -3.05
CA VAL A 176 -10.53 -8.51 -4.32
C VAL A 176 -10.70 -7.46 -5.42
N VAL A 177 -9.60 -7.04 -6.04
CA VAL A 177 -9.64 -6.09 -7.19
C VAL A 177 -9.94 -6.83 -8.48
N ARG A 178 -9.18 -7.89 -8.73
CA ARG A 178 -9.34 -8.76 -9.89
C ARG A 178 -8.76 -10.15 -9.61
N LEU A 179 -9.16 -11.11 -10.39
CA LEU A 179 -8.61 -12.46 -10.38
C LEU A 179 -7.57 -12.58 -11.50
N VAL A 180 -6.52 -13.35 -11.27
CA VAL A 180 -5.50 -13.65 -12.27
C VAL A 180 -6.08 -14.70 -13.23
N PRO A 181 -6.05 -14.48 -14.56
CA PRO A 181 -6.54 -15.45 -15.53
C PRO A 181 -5.92 -16.84 -15.34
N ALA A 182 -6.74 -17.86 -15.43
CA ALA A 182 -6.39 -19.26 -15.20
C ALA A 182 -5.83 -19.57 -13.79
N GLY A 183 -5.93 -18.65 -12.84
CA GLY A 183 -5.57 -18.88 -11.43
C GLY A 183 -6.63 -19.71 -10.69
N PRO A 184 -6.26 -20.27 -9.51
CA PRO A 184 -7.19 -21.09 -8.71
C PRO A 184 -8.47 -20.37 -8.31
N ALA A 185 -8.38 -19.10 -7.93
CA ALA A 185 -9.54 -18.30 -7.55
C ALA A 185 -10.51 -18.10 -8.72
N GLU A 186 -10.01 -17.81 -9.91
CA GLU A 186 -10.83 -17.67 -11.11
C GLU A 186 -11.48 -19.01 -11.50
N LYS A 187 -10.70 -20.11 -11.52
CA LYS A 187 -11.19 -21.44 -11.84
C LYS A 187 -12.27 -21.92 -10.88
N SER A 188 -12.14 -21.58 -9.60
CA SER A 188 -13.10 -22.00 -8.57
C SER A 188 -14.49 -21.39 -8.76
N LYS A 189 -14.57 -20.18 -9.29
CA LYS A 189 -15.78 -19.34 -9.38
C LYS A 189 -16.45 -19.07 -8.02
N LEU A 190 -15.71 -19.27 -6.93
CA LEU A 190 -16.23 -19.12 -5.57
C LEU A 190 -16.10 -17.69 -5.03
N ILE A 191 -15.14 -16.93 -5.57
CA ILE A 191 -14.92 -15.51 -5.25
C ILE A 191 -14.95 -14.67 -6.53
N ALA A 192 -15.28 -13.40 -6.37
CA ALA A 192 -15.41 -12.45 -7.46
C ALA A 192 -14.69 -11.12 -7.16
N PRO A 193 -14.42 -10.29 -8.19
CA PRO A 193 -14.02 -8.91 -7.97
C PRO A 193 -14.99 -8.16 -7.05
N ALA A 194 -14.46 -7.30 -6.21
CA ALA A 194 -15.11 -6.52 -5.17
C ALA A 194 -15.59 -7.31 -3.94
N ASP A 195 -15.46 -8.64 -3.88
CA ASP A 195 -15.66 -9.40 -2.64
C ASP A 195 -14.68 -8.93 -1.56
N LYS A 196 -15.14 -8.92 -0.30
CA LYS A 196 -14.34 -8.52 0.87
C LYS A 196 -13.94 -9.76 1.66
N ILE A 197 -12.65 -9.92 1.92
CA ILE A 197 -12.11 -11.00 2.74
C ILE A 197 -12.14 -10.55 4.19
N VAL A 198 -12.81 -11.30 5.04
CA VAL A 198 -12.97 -11.03 6.48
C VAL A 198 -12.30 -12.08 7.35
N GLY A 199 -12.05 -13.28 6.81
CA GLY A 199 -11.38 -14.34 7.54
C GLY A 199 -10.51 -15.22 6.63
N VAL A 200 -9.44 -15.78 7.20
CA VAL A 200 -8.52 -16.71 6.53
C VAL A 200 -8.20 -17.90 7.43
N ALA A 201 -8.25 -19.10 6.91
CA ALA A 201 -7.84 -20.29 7.63
C ALA A 201 -6.95 -21.21 6.78
N GLN A 202 -5.99 -21.91 7.43
CA GLN A 202 -5.10 -22.87 6.81
C GLN A 202 -5.69 -24.28 6.92
N GLY A 203 -6.00 -24.91 5.80
CA GLY A 203 -6.60 -26.25 5.80
C GLY A 203 -7.86 -26.29 6.66
N ASP A 204 -7.87 -27.15 7.67
CA ASP A 204 -9.01 -27.31 8.58
C ASP A 204 -8.83 -26.60 9.93
N LYS A 205 -7.79 -25.75 10.06
CA LYS A 205 -7.53 -24.95 11.26
C LYS A 205 -8.64 -23.89 11.47
N GLU A 206 -8.66 -23.30 12.64
CA GLU A 206 -9.59 -22.25 13.02
C GLU A 206 -9.48 -21.02 12.07
N MET A 207 -10.61 -20.35 11.86
CA MET A 207 -10.68 -19.14 11.05
C MET A 207 -10.09 -17.97 11.84
N VAL A 208 -9.16 -17.28 11.22
CA VAL A 208 -8.55 -16.05 11.76
C VAL A 208 -9.30 -14.86 11.18
N ASP A 209 -9.89 -14.04 12.03
CA ASP A 209 -10.48 -12.76 11.63
C ASP A 209 -9.36 -11.80 11.20
N VAL A 210 -9.48 -11.26 9.98
CA VAL A 210 -8.48 -10.37 9.38
C VAL A 210 -9.02 -8.95 9.14
N ILE A 211 -10.19 -8.61 9.69
CA ILE A 211 -10.75 -7.27 9.59
C ILE A 211 -9.79 -6.28 10.25
N GLY A 212 -9.40 -5.28 9.49
CA GLY A 212 -8.49 -4.24 9.98
C GLY A 212 -7.01 -4.58 9.98
N TRP A 213 -6.64 -5.78 9.55
CA TRP A 213 -5.23 -6.16 9.42
C TRP A 213 -4.55 -5.43 8.25
N ARG A 214 -3.25 -5.37 8.27
CA ARG A 214 -2.44 -4.92 7.14
C ARG A 214 -2.60 -5.88 5.96
N LEU A 215 -2.63 -5.32 4.76
CA LEU A 215 -2.78 -6.10 3.53
C LEU A 215 -1.69 -7.17 3.37
N ASP A 216 -0.44 -6.82 3.66
CA ASP A 216 0.71 -7.73 3.55
C ASP A 216 0.56 -8.94 4.49
N GLU A 217 0.05 -8.75 5.71
CA GLU A 217 -0.21 -9.84 6.65
C GLU A 217 -1.32 -10.78 6.17
N VAL A 218 -2.40 -10.20 5.65
CA VAL A 218 -3.50 -11.00 5.07
C VAL A 218 -3.03 -11.76 3.84
N VAL A 219 -2.24 -11.12 2.96
CA VAL A 219 -1.65 -11.76 1.78
C VAL A 219 -0.75 -12.92 2.17
N LYS A 220 0.07 -12.81 3.22
CA LYS A 220 0.88 -13.93 3.75
C LYS A 220 0.04 -15.12 4.18
N LEU A 221 -1.10 -14.88 4.83
CA LEU A 221 -2.02 -15.96 5.21
C LEU A 221 -2.67 -16.62 3.99
N ILE A 222 -2.94 -15.85 2.94
CA ILE A 222 -3.59 -16.35 1.72
C ILE A 222 -2.61 -17.11 0.84
N ARG A 223 -1.35 -16.66 0.73
CA ARG A 223 -0.26 -17.38 0.05
C ARG A 223 0.11 -18.66 0.82
N GLY A 224 0.86 -19.53 0.19
CA GLY A 224 1.39 -20.73 0.79
C GLY A 224 1.67 -21.80 -0.24
N PRO A 225 2.24 -22.96 0.17
CA PRO A 225 2.74 -23.98 -0.74
C PRO A 225 1.67 -24.48 -1.71
N LYS A 226 2.08 -24.71 -2.96
CA LYS A 226 1.25 -25.35 -3.99
C LYS A 226 0.63 -26.64 -3.46
N GLY A 227 -0.64 -26.88 -3.75
CA GLY A 227 -1.40 -28.06 -3.30
C GLY A 227 -2.02 -27.92 -1.92
N SER A 228 -1.64 -26.91 -1.13
CA SER A 228 -2.25 -26.66 0.17
C SER A 228 -3.61 -25.97 0.06
N LYS A 229 -4.51 -26.25 1.02
CA LYS A 229 -5.85 -25.68 1.08
C LYS A 229 -5.86 -24.41 1.93
N VAL A 230 -6.43 -23.34 1.41
CA VAL A 230 -6.82 -22.14 2.17
C VAL A 230 -8.34 -22.02 2.18
N ARG A 231 -8.91 -21.64 3.33
CA ARG A 231 -10.31 -21.25 3.43
C ARG A 231 -10.37 -19.74 3.64
N LEU A 232 -11.25 -19.12 2.90
CA LEU A 232 -11.51 -17.68 3.00
C LEU A 232 -12.95 -17.46 3.42
N GLU A 233 -13.15 -16.64 4.41
CA GLU A 233 -14.46 -16.09 4.72
C GLU A 233 -14.61 -14.77 3.99
N VAL A 234 -15.63 -14.67 3.15
CA VAL A 234 -15.82 -13.53 2.25
C VAL A 234 -17.23 -12.98 2.35
N ILE A 235 -17.36 -11.67 2.32
CA ILE A 235 -18.63 -10.97 2.10
C ILE A 235 -18.75 -10.72 0.60
N PRO A 236 -19.72 -11.34 -0.09
CA PRO A 236 -19.89 -11.16 -1.53
C PRO A 236 -20.24 -9.72 -1.90
N ALA A 237 -19.66 -9.24 -3.00
CA ALA A 237 -20.01 -7.94 -3.56
C ALA A 237 -21.45 -7.85 -4.07
N SER A 238 -22.10 -9.00 -4.31
CA SER A 238 -23.50 -9.09 -4.71
C SER A 238 -24.49 -8.82 -3.56
N ASN A 239 -24.01 -8.82 -2.31
CA ASN A 239 -24.88 -8.51 -1.18
C ASN A 239 -25.31 -7.04 -1.20
N ALA A 240 -26.49 -6.75 -0.63
CA ALA A 240 -26.90 -5.37 -0.39
C ALA A 240 -25.89 -4.66 0.54
N PRO A 241 -25.70 -3.33 0.45
CA PRO A 241 -24.73 -2.63 1.26
C PRO A 241 -24.87 -2.82 2.78
N SER A 242 -26.08 -3.09 3.25
CA SER A 242 -26.41 -3.38 4.66
C SER A 242 -26.26 -4.87 5.03
N ASP A 243 -26.14 -5.76 4.04
CA ASP A 243 -26.01 -7.21 4.25
C ASP A 243 -24.53 -7.58 4.38
N GLN A 244 -24.08 -7.86 5.59
CA GLN A 244 -22.73 -8.29 5.91
C GLN A 244 -22.61 -9.83 6.00
N THR A 245 -23.60 -10.57 5.49
CA THR A 245 -23.55 -12.04 5.50
C THR A 245 -22.32 -12.54 4.74
N SER A 246 -21.51 -13.33 5.42
CA SER A 246 -20.31 -13.93 4.86
C SER A 246 -20.58 -15.38 4.41
N LYS A 247 -19.72 -15.88 3.54
CA LYS A 247 -19.63 -17.29 3.17
C LYS A 247 -18.19 -17.77 3.26
N VAL A 248 -18.01 -19.05 3.62
CA VAL A 248 -16.69 -19.69 3.62
C VAL A 248 -16.46 -20.42 2.31
N VAL A 249 -15.36 -20.13 1.65
CA VAL A 249 -14.92 -20.79 0.42
C VAL A 249 -13.57 -21.44 0.62
N SER A 250 -13.36 -22.59 -0.06
CA SER A 250 -12.10 -23.33 -0.01
C SER A 250 -11.43 -23.32 -1.36
N ILE A 251 -10.15 -22.95 -1.40
CA ILE A 251 -9.35 -22.89 -2.62
C ILE A 251 -8.05 -23.67 -2.40
N ILE A 252 -7.68 -24.50 -3.37
CA ILE A 252 -6.37 -25.14 -3.39
C ILE A 252 -5.38 -24.19 -4.05
N ARG A 253 -4.25 -23.93 -3.39
CA ARG A 253 -3.20 -23.08 -3.93
C ARG A 253 -2.48 -23.77 -5.07
N GLU A 254 -2.16 -23.01 -6.11
CA GLU A 254 -1.35 -23.46 -7.24
C GLU A 254 -0.24 -22.46 -7.53
N ALA A 255 0.69 -22.85 -8.40
CA ALA A 255 1.61 -21.89 -9.01
C ALA A 255 0.84 -21.02 -10.00
N VAL A 256 0.80 -19.73 -9.74
CA VAL A 256 0.10 -18.72 -10.54
C VAL A 256 1.14 -17.95 -11.36
N LYS A 257 0.99 -17.96 -12.68
CA LYS A 257 1.86 -17.22 -13.59
C LYS A 257 1.30 -15.84 -13.87
N LEU A 258 2.15 -14.82 -13.74
CA LEU A 258 1.79 -13.41 -14.01
C LEU A 258 2.10 -13.07 -15.48
N GLU A 259 1.52 -13.79 -16.42
CA GLU A 259 1.83 -13.69 -17.86
C GLU A 259 1.55 -12.29 -18.45
N GLU A 260 0.62 -11.53 -17.85
CA GLU A 260 0.34 -10.15 -18.27
C GLU A 260 1.52 -9.20 -18.07
N GLN A 261 2.45 -9.54 -17.17
CA GLN A 261 3.66 -8.77 -16.89
C GLN A 261 4.87 -9.23 -17.71
N ALA A 262 4.76 -10.36 -18.39
CA ALA A 262 5.82 -10.87 -19.27
C ALA A 262 5.86 -10.09 -20.58
N ALA A 263 7.00 -10.21 -21.28
CA ALA A 263 7.16 -9.67 -22.62
C ALA A 263 6.14 -10.30 -23.58
N GLN A 264 5.48 -9.47 -24.36
CA GLN A 264 4.44 -9.87 -25.31
C GLN A 264 4.83 -9.48 -26.73
N LYS A 265 4.42 -10.29 -27.71
CA LYS A 265 4.64 -9.99 -29.12
C LYS A 265 3.30 -9.89 -29.86
N SER A 266 3.22 -8.95 -30.78
CA SER A 266 2.10 -8.84 -31.73
C SER A 266 2.61 -8.43 -33.10
N VAL A 267 1.78 -8.65 -34.14
CA VAL A 267 2.11 -8.23 -35.50
C VAL A 267 0.99 -7.31 -35.98
N LEU A 268 1.36 -6.09 -36.32
CA LEU A 268 0.48 -5.13 -36.97
C LEU A 268 0.65 -5.26 -38.48
N LYS A 269 -0.48 -5.40 -39.18
CA LYS A 269 -0.52 -5.33 -40.64
C LYS A 269 -0.93 -3.91 -41.01
N LEU A 270 -0.11 -3.24 -41.79
CA LEU A 270 -0.34 -1.87 -42.26
C LEU A 270 -0.24 -1.86 -43.80
N GLN A 271 -1.09 -1.05 -44.42
CA GLN A 271 -1.01 -0.75 -45.85
C GLN A 271 -0.57 0.71 -45.99
N HIS A 272 0.53 0.94 -46.70
CA HIS A 272 1.03 2.29 -46.98
C HIS A 272 1.50 2.36 -48.41
N GLU A 273 1.05 3.37 -49.17
CA GLU A 273 1.34 3.58 -50.58
C GLU A 273 1.11 2.32 -51.46
N GLY A 274 0.04 1.59 -51.20
CA GLY A 274 -0.33 0.38 -51.94
C GLY A 274 0.51 -0.87 -51.65
N ARG A 275 1.38 -0.80 -50.61
CA ARG A 275 2.18 -1.94 -50.15
C ARG A 275 1.74 -2.39 -48.77
N ASP A 276 1.75 -3.72 -48.58
CA ASP A 276 1.45 -4.34 -47.29
C ASP A 276 2.74 -4.48 -46.45
N TYR A 277 2.68 -3.98 -45.23
CA TYR A 277 3.77 -4.09 -44.25
C TYR A 277 3.30 -4.93 -43.08
N LYS A 278 4.22 -5.74 -42.52
CA LYS A 278 4.06 -6.45 -41.26
C LYS A 278 5.05 -5.88 -40.26
N LEU A 279 4.55 -5.20 -39.24
CA LEU A 279 5.38 -4.67 -38.16
C LEU A 279 5.29 -5.60 -36.96
N GLY A 280 6.44 -6.14 -36.53
CA GLY A 280 6.53 -6.83 -35.24
C GLY A 280 6.59 -5.81 -34.11
N VAL A 281 5.72 -5.98 -33.13
CA VAL A 281 5.70 -5.17 -31.90
C VAL A 281 6.05 -6.06 -30.71
N ILE A 282 7.08 -5.70 -29.96
CA ILE A 282 7.45 -6.35 -28.71
C ILE A 282 7.16 -5.35 -27.59
N LYS A 283 6.24 -5.73 -26.68
CA LYS A 283 5.91 -4.97 -25.50
C LYS A 283 6.63 -5.59 -24.30
N VAL A 284 7.52 -4.84 -23.68
CA VAL A 284 8.25 -5.23 -22.46
C VAL A 284 7.73 -4.38 -21.29
N PRO A 285 6.77 -4.86 -20.49
CA PRO A 285 6.20 -4.10 -19.41
C PRO A 285 7.19 -3.82 -18.26
N ALA A 286 8.06 -4.79 -17.98
CA ALA A 286 9.11 -4.71 -16.98
C ALA A 286 10.24 -5.68 -17.35
N PHE A 287 11.44 -5.46 -16.80
CA PHE A 287 12.49 -6.46 -16.81
C PHE A 287 12.21 -7.48 -15.70
N TYR A 288 12.44 -8.74 -16.00
CA TYR A 288 12.21 -9.85 -15.08
C TYR A 288 13.26 -10.94 -15.25
N LEU A 289 13.55 -11.66 -14.15
CA LEU A 289 14.45 -12.78 -14.11
C LEU A 289 14.10 -13.68 -12.92
N ASP A 290 13.83 -14.94 -13.18
CA ASP A 290 13.71 -15.92 -12.09
C ASP A 290 15.11 -16.26 -11.55
N PHE A 291 15.54 -15.52 -10.53
CA PHE A 291 16.85 -15.67 -9.91
C PHE A 291 17.07 -17.06 -9.31
N LYS A 292 16.02 -17.72 -8.80
CA LYS A 292 16.13 -19.05 -8.22
C LYS A 292 16.35 -20.09 -9.30
N ALA A 293 15.55 -20.07 -10.35
CA ALA A 293 15.69 -20.95 -11.50
C ALA A 293 17.02 -20.71 -12.26
N TYR A 294 17.41 -19.43 -12.42
CA TYR A 294 18.70 -19.07 -13.02
C TYR A 294 19.88 -19.65 -12.23
N ARG A 295 19.92 -19.50 -10.91
CA ARG A 295 20.99 -20.05 -10.05
C ARG A 295 20.98 -21.57 -10.02
N ALA A 296 19.80 -22.18 -10.13
CA ALA A 296 19.64 -23.64 -10.24
C ALA A 296 19.98 -24.18 -11.63
N GLN A 297 20.33 -23.32 -12.58
CA GLN A 297 20.61 -23.68 -13.99
C GLN A 297 19.43 -24.39 -14.66
N ASP A 298 18.19 -24.06 -14.28
CA ASP A 298 16.98 -24.56 -14.93
C ASP A 298 16.94 -24.04 -16.38
N PRO A 299 16.97 -24.91 -17.41
CA PRO A 299 16.95 -24.47 -18.80
C PRO A 299 15.65 -23.74 -19.20
N ASN A 300 14.61 -23.81 -18.38
CA ASN A 300 13.32 -23.19 -18.60
C ASN A 300 13.11 -21.92 -17.77
N TYR A 301 14.19 -21.35 -17.17
CA TYR A 301 14.03 -20.12 -16.43
C TYR A 301 13.52 -18.99 -17.33
N LYS A 302 12.74 -18.09 -16.74
CA LYS A 302 12.21 -16.93 -17.48
C LYS A 302 13.06 -15.70 -17.24
N SER A 303 13.39 -15.00 -18.32
CA SER A 303 14.09 -13.70 -18.32
C SER A 303 13.60 -12.83 -19.47
#